data_e208d538a83170641046d11c0521fb50
#
_entry.id   e208d538a83170641046d11c0521fb50
#
_cell.length_a   1.000
_cell.length_b   1.000
_cell.length_c   1.000
_cell.angle_alpha   90.00
_cell.angle_beta   90.00
_cell.angle_gamma   90.00
#
_symmetry.space_group_name_H-M   'P 1'
#
loop_
_entity.id
_entity.type
_entity.pdbx_description
1 polymer ?
#
loop_
_entity_poly.entity_id
_entity_poly.type
_entity_poly.pdbx_seq_one_letter_code
_entity_poly.pdbx_strand_id
1 'polypeptide(L)'
;MADQAFEFSAKLEFRPMKDDDVQDLQTYCFSNKTIDEIKEEINQDLDRIEKGEVFRIIADAGGHAIGQVRIERATVQSTVANVGDLYVSGPFRAFGVSAKLIESAVEMANENGIETLEIEVMKSDTAIIEAYRNWGFEERPTITLQKKITAEGSKKVFDVSEDQVVIDEGDGESNLGNNGLEGINATETETIPEDLNAQQELL
;
A
#
# COMPACT_ATOMS: atom_id res chain seq x y z
N MET A 1 -17.00 38.60 -34.82
CA MET A 1 -16.13 37.43 -34.99
C MET A 1 -16.86 36.26 -34.38
N ALA A 2 -17.17 35.22 -35.16
CA ALA A 2 -17.82 34.03 -34.62
C ALA A 2 -16.83 33.29 -33.75
N ASP A 3 -17.25 33.05 -32.50
CA ASP A 3 -16.54 32.15 -31.60
C ASP A 3 -16.51 30.75 -32.26
N GLN A 4 -15.37 30.32 -32.75
CA GLN A 4 -15.18 28.97 -33.22
C GLN A 4 -14.94 28.11 -31.97
N ALA A 5 -15.98 27.43 -31.51
CA ALA A 5 -15.84 26.40 -30.50
C ALA A 5 -15.01 25.26 -31.08
N PHE A 6 -13.91 24.93 -30.43
CA PHE A 6 -13.06 23.79 -30.78
C PHE A 6 -13.38 22.66 -29.81
N GLU A 7 -13.92 21.56 -30.31
CA GLU A 7 -14.23 20.39 -29.52
C GLU A 7 -13.13 19.34 -29.73
N PHE A 8 -12.46 18.96 -28.64
CA PHE A 8 -11.44 17.92 -28.64
C PHE A 8 -11.96 16.73 -27.83
N SER A 9 -12.01 15.56 -28.45
CA SER A 9 -12.33 14.32 -27.76
C SER A 9 -11.15 13.36 -27.81
N ALA A 10 -10.67 12.92 -26.66
CA ALA A 10 -9.67 11.86 -26.56
C ALA A 10 -10.28 10.65 -25.86
N LYS A 11 -10.02 9.44 -26.38
CA LYS A 11 -10.37 8.20 -25.71
C LYS A 11 -9.32 7.92 -24.63
N LEU A 12 -9.78 7.78 -23.40
CA LEU A 12 -8.96 7.32 -22.29
C LEU A 12 -9.22 5.83 -22.04
N GLU A 13 -8.17 5.07 -21.92
CA GLU A 13 -8.22 3.64 -21.54
C GLU A 13 -7.39 3.44 -20.27
N PHE A 14 -7.87 2.55 -19.39
CA PHE A 14 -7.14 2.15 -18.18
C PHE A 14 -6.78 0.68 -18.34
N ARG A 15 -5.50 0.38 -18.32
CA ARG A 15 -4.98 -0.94 -18.67
C ARG A 15 -3.73 -1.30 -17.88
N PRO A 16 -3.39 -2.59 -17.78
CA PRO A 16 -2.09 -2.99 -17.26
C PRO A 16 -0.93 -2.34 -18.03
N MET A 17 0.16 -2.11 -17.33
CA MET A 17 1.39 -1.57 -17.90
C MET A 17 1.99 -2.51 -18.95
N LYS A 18 2.66 -1.93 -19.94
CA LYS A 18 3.46 -2.60 -20.98
C LYS A 18 4.88 -2.04 -21.00
N ASP A 19 5.82 -2.79 -21.53
CA ASP A 19 7.23 -2.38 -21.61
C ASP A 19 7.43 -1.05 -22.39
N ASP A 20 6.61 -0.83 -23.42
CA ASP A 20 6.68 0.37 -24.26
C ASP A 20 6.22 1.65 -23.54
N ASP A 21 5.51 1.53 -22.40
CA ASP A 21 5.02 2.69 -21.64
C ASP A 21 6.13 3.49 -20.95
N VAL A 22 7.32 2.91 -20.78
CA VAL A 22 8.46 3.54 -20.09
C VAL A 22 8.82 4.88 -20.69
N GLN A 23 8.85 4.99 -22.02
CA GLN A 23 9.22 6.21 -22.71
C GLN A 23 8.22 7.34 -22.47
N ASP A 24 6.94 7.01 -22.51
CA ASP A 24 5.85 7.96 -22.27
C ASP A 24 5.80 8.37 -20.79
N LEU A 25 5.95 7.42 -19.87
CA LEU A 25 6.01 7.70 -18.43
C LEU A 25 7.16 8.63 -18.09
N GLN A 26 8.36 8.44 -18.69
CA GLN A 26 9.47 9.36 -18.53
C GLN A 26 9.11 10.75 -19.04
N THR A 27 8.53 10.83 -20.22
CA THR A 27 8.23 12.11 -20.88
C THR A 27 7.13 12.89 -20.17
N TYR A 28 6.06 12.21 -19.76
CA TYR A 28 4.83 12.86 -19.28
C TYR A 28 4.67 12.85 -17.77
N CYS A 29 5.22 11.86 -17.07
CA CYS A 29 5.02 11.69 -15.64
C CYS A 29 6.29 11.94 -14.81
N PHE A 30 7.45 11.50 -15.29
CA PHE A 30 8.71 11.46 -14.54
C PHE A 30 9.84 12.19 -15.26
N SER A 31 9.61 13.40 -15.72
CA SER A 31 10.61 14.20 -16.46
C SER A 31 11.92 14.48 -15.69
N ASN A 32 11.92 14.25 -14.38
CA ASN A 32 13.10 14.36 -13.52
C ASN A 32 13.89 13.05 -13.36
N LYS A 33 13.40 11.93 -13.92
CA LYS A 33 14.08 10.64 -13.95
C LYS A 33 14.57 10.33 -15.36
N THR A 34 15.62 9.54 -15.45
CA THR A 34 16.08 8.97 -16.71
C THR A 34 15.24 7.74 -17.09
N ILE A 35 15.28 7.34 -18.34
CA ILE A 35 14.63 6.12 -18.82
C ILE A 35 15.18 4.88 -18.09
N ASP A 36 16.50 4.86 -17.83
CA ASP A 36 17.15 3.72 -17.18
C ASP A 36 16.72 3.59 -15.72
N GLU A 37 16.54 4.70 -15.00
CA GLU A 37 15.99 4.68 -13.63
C GLU A 37 14.56 4.13 -13.59
N ILE A 38 13.71 4.54 -14.55
CA ILE A 38 12.33 4.03 -14.62
C ILE A 38 12.30 2.54 -14.98
N LYS A 39 13.15 2.11 -15.93
CA LYS A 39 13.30 0.70 -16.27
C LYS A 39 13.75 -0.14 -15.09
N GLU A 40 14.71 0.35 -14.31
CA GLU A 40 15.19 -0.35 -13.13
C GLU A 40 14.09 -0.53 -12.08
N GLU A 41 13.30 0.52 -11.81
CA GLU A 41 12.14 0.44 -10.91
C GLU A 41 11.10 -0.58 -11.38
N ILE A 42 10.84 -0.62 -12.69
CA ILE A 42 9.89 -1.58 -13.27
C ILE A 42 10.45 -2.99 -13.24
N ASN A 43 11.73 -3.18 -13.55
CA ASN A 43 12.39 -4.49 -13.51
C ASN A 43 12.37 -5.09 -12.10
N GLN A 44 12.50 -4.27 -11.05
CA GLN A 44 12.36 -4.71 -9.66
C GLN A 44 10.96 -5.23 -9.34
N ASP A 45 9.96 -4.77 -10.06
CA ASP A 45 8.58 -5.21 -9.88
C ASP A 45 8.20 -6.44 -10.73
N LEU A 46 8.95 -6.78 -11.79
CA LEU A 46 8.55 -7.84 -12.74
C LEU A 46 8.25 -9.19 -12.07
N ASP A 47 9.17 -9.67 -11.24
CA ASP A 47 8.97 -10.93 -10.50
C ASP A 47 7.74 -10.87 -9.57
N ARG A 48 7.45 -9.70 -9.02
CA ARG A 48 6.33 -9.47 -8.12
C ARG A 48 5.02 -9.32 -8.88
N ILE A 49 5.07 -8.77 -10.09
CA ILE A 49 3.92 -8.69 -11.01
C ILE A 49 3.51 -10.12 -11.43
N GLU A 50 4.47 -10.96 -11.82
CA GLU A 50 4.20 -12.37 -12.17
C GLU A 50 3.60 -13.15 -11.01
N LYS A 51 4.00 -12.87 -9.76
CA LYS A 51 3.42 -13.46 -8.55
C LYS A 51 2.08 -12.85 -8.15
N GLY A 52 1.62 -11.78 -8.81
CA GLY A 52 0.42 -11.06 -8.41
C GLY A 52 0.55 -10.30 -7.10
N GLU A 53 1.76 -9.87 -6.74
CA GLU A 53 2.04 -9.04 -5.56
C GLU A 53 2.07 -7.55 -5.89
N VAL A 54 2.34 -7.20 -7.14
CA VAL A 54 2.35 -5.83 -7.66
C VAL A 54 1.47 -5.73 -8.89
N PHE A 55 0.74 -4.63 -9.00
CA PHE A 55 -0.05 -4.27 -10.18
C PHE A 55 0.28 -2.83 -10.55
N ARG A 56 0.51 -2.58 -11.84
CA ARG A 56 0.68 -1.24 -12.41
C ARG A 56 -0.40 -0.99 -13.44
N ILE A 57 -1.19 0.06 -13.24
CA ILE A 57 -2.28 0.46 -14.12
C ILE A 57 -1.91 1.78 -14.79
N ILE A 58 -2.05 1.82 -16.09
CA ILE A 58 -1.73 2.97 -16.94
C ILE A 58 -3.02 3.64 -17.38
N ALA A 59 -3.03 4.97 -17.33
CA ALA A 59 -3.98 5.80 -18.06
C ALA A 59 -3.41 6.07 -19.45
N ASP A 60 -4.02 5.51 -20.47
CA ASP A 60 -3.62 5.62 -21.87
C ASP A 60 -4.53 6.62 -22.59
N ALA A 61 -3.94 7.62 -23.22
CA ALA A 61 -4.63 8.60 -24.06
C ALA A 61 -4.17 8.46 -25.50
N GLY A 62 -4.92 7.71 -26.32
CA GLY A 62 -4.63 7.56 -27.72
C GLY A 62 -3.31 6.84 -28.03
N GLY A 63 -2.91 5.88 -27.18
CA GLY A 63 -1.68 5.11 -27.29
C GLY A 63 -0.51 5.67 -26.50
N HIS A 64 -0.71 6.72 -25.70
CA HIS A 64 0.32 7.32 -24.86
C HIS A 64 0.00 7.16 -23.38
N ALA A 65 0.98 6.68 -22.59
CA ALA A 65 0.86 6.55 -21.15
C ALA A 65 0.99 7.93 -20.47
N ILE A 66 -0.14 8.51 -20.07
CA ILE A 66 -0.23 9.85 -19.48
C ILE A 66 -0.39 9.85 -17.96
N GLY A 67 -0.47 8.69 -17.35
CA GLY A 67 -0.57 8.52 -15.90
C GLY A 67 -0.46 7.07 -15.49
N GLN A 68 -0.20 6.84 -14.22
CA GLN A 68 -0.14 5.50 -13.63
C GLN A 68 -0.59 5.51 -12.18
N VAL A 69 -0.94 4.32 -11.69
CA VAL A 69 -1.03 3.97 -10.27
C VAL A 69 -0.39 2.60 -10.06
N ARG A 70 0.28 2.43 -8.91
CA ARG A 70 0.89 1.17 -8.49
C ARG A 70 0.18 0.67 -7.23
N ILE A 71 -0.14 -0.61 -7.21
CA ILE A 71 -0.68 -1.31 -6.05
C ILE A 71 0.31 -2.40 -5.69
N GLU A 72 0.64 -2.54 -4.40
CA GLU A 72 1.49 -3.63 -3.95
C GLU A 72 0.98 -4.26 -2.66
N ARG A 73 1.08 -5.58 -2.57
CA ARG A 73 0.84 -6.35 -1.36
C ARG A 73 2.09 -7.12 -0.93
N ALA A 74 2.20 -7.40 0.36
CA ALA A 74 3.38 -8.07 0.91
C ALA A 74 3.57 -9.48 0.34
N THR A 75 2.46 -10.22 0.18
CA THR A 75 2.42 -11.58 -0.42
C THR A 75 1.11 -11.74 -1.17
N VAL A 76 1.01 -12.75 -2.04
CA VAL A 76 -0.22 -13.06 -2.79
C VAL A 76 -1.42 -13.41 -1.89
N GLN A 77 -1.17 -13.86 -0.67
CA GLN A 77 -2.22 -14.16 0.32
C GLN A 77 -2.67 -12.94 1.13
N SER A 78 -1.96 -11.80 1.05
CA SER A 78 -2.36 -10.60 1.77
C SER A 78 -3.64 -10.01 1.16
N THR A 79 -4.64 -9.78 2.01
CA THR A 79 -5.87 -9.07 1.64
C THR A 79 -5.75 -7.55 1.78
N VAL A 80 -4.57 -7.06 2.19
CA VAL A 80 -4.25 -5.64 2.31
C VAL A 80 -3.15 -5.30 1.32
N ALA A 81 -3.31 -4.21 0.58
CA ALA A 81 -2.32 -3.68 -0.34
C ALA A 81 -2.15 -2.17 -0.21
N ASN A 82 -0.95 -1.69 -0.52
CA ASN A 82 -0.64 -0.27 -0.53
C ASN A 82 -0.84 0.31 -1.94
N VAL A 83 -1.43 1.49 -2.01
CA VAL A 83 -1.50 2.30 -3.22
C VAL A 83 -0.33 3.27 -3.22
N GLY A 84 0.42 3.31 -4.31
CA GLY A 84 1.54 4.20 -4.50
C GLY A 84 1.64 4.69 -5.93
N ASP A 85 2.63 5.53 -6.20
CA ASP A 85 3.00 6.00 -7.54
C ASP A 85 1.81 6.49 -8.38
N LEU A 86 0.83 7.18 -7.73
CA LEU A 86 -0.26 7.82 -8.46
C LEU A 86 0.26 9.10 -9.12
N TYR A 87 0.52 9.01 -10.42
CA TYR A 87 0.99 10.12 -11.22
C TYR A 87 0.08 10.35 -12.42
N VAL A 88 -0.19 11.61 -12.72
CA VAL A 88 -0.91 12.04 -13.93
C VAL A 88 -0.18 13.24 -14.52
N SER A 89 0.05 13.21 -15.81
CA SER A 89 0.60 14.31 -16.58
C SER A 89 -0.18 15.61 -16.36
N GLY A 90 0.54 16.73 -16.19
CA GLY A 90 -0.03 18.02 -15.83
C GLY A 90 -1.29 18.41 -16.60
N PRO A 91 -1.27 18.37 -17.95
CA PRO A 91 -2.43 18.74 -18.76
C PRO A 91 -3.70 17.89 -18.49
N PHE A 92 -3.54 16.67 -18.00
CA PHE A 92 -4.65 15.73 -17.81
C PHE A 92 -5.21 15.68 -16.38
N ARG A 93 -4.56 16.36 -15.42
CA ARG A 93 -4.99 16.35 -14.00
C ARG A 93 -6.40 16.90 -13.79
N ALA A 94 -6.80 17.91 -14.57
CA ALA A 94 -8.11 18.53 -14.47
C ALA A 94 -9.26 17.67 -15.02
N PHE A 95 -8.96 16.57 -15.72
CA PHE A 95 -9.98 15.74 -16.37
C PHE A 95 -10.40 14.50 -15.55
N GLY A 96 -10.08 14.47 -14.26
CA GLY A 96 -10.48 13.38 -13.36
C GLY A 96 -9.73 12.06 -13.58
N VAL A 97 -8.60 12.07 -14.31
CA VAL A 97 -7.80 10.87 -14.61
C VAL A 97 -7.33 10.18 -13.33
N SER A 98 -6.93 10.93 -12.30
CA SER A 98 -6.50 10.36 -11.02
C SER A 98 -7.63 9.57 -10.35
N ALA A 99 -8.86 10.10 -10.34
CA ALA A 99 -10.01 9.40 -9.79
C ALA A 99 -10.28 8.08 -10.53
N LYS A 100 -10.18 8.09 -11.85
CA LYS A 100 -10.37 6.89 -12.67
C LYS A 100 -9.25 5.86 -12.48
N LEU A 101 -8.00 6.28 -12.27
CA LEU A 101 -6.91 5.38 -11.90
C LEU A 101 -7.19 4.72 -10.54
N ILE A 102 -7.70 5.46 -9.56
CA ILE A 102 -8.09 4.88 -8.26
C ILE A 102 -9.28 3.92 -8.40
N GLU A 103 -10.31 4.26 -9.20
CA GLU A 103 -11.40 3.32 -9.50
C GLU A 103 -10.87 2.02 -10.10
N SER A 104 -9.99 2.10 -11.10
CA SER A 104 -9.35 0.92 -11.71
C SER A 104 -8.47 0.15 -10.73
N ALA A 105 -7.82 0.85 -9.79
CA ALA A 105 -7.07 0.22 -8.71
C ALA A 105 -7.97 -0.58 -7.77
N VAL A 106 -9.14 -0.06 -7.43
CA VAL A 106 -10.15 -0.75 -6.60
C VAL A 106 -10.71 -1.98 -7.34
N GLU A 107 -11.02 -1.85 -8.63
CA GLU A 107 -11.48 -2.98 -9.46
C GLU A 107 -10.43 -4.08 -9.52
N MET A 108 -9.17 -3.74 -9.82
CA MET A 108 -8.05 -4.67 -9.86
C MET A 108 -7.83 -5.35 -8.50
N ALA A 109 -7.89 -4.60 -7.40
CA ALA A 109 -7.77 -5.12 -6.05
C ALA A 109 -8.84 -6.17 -5.75
N ASN A 110 -10.10 -5.86 -6.05
CA ASN A 110 -11.23 -6.76 -5.84
C ASN A 110 -11.11 -8.06 -6.66
N GLU A 111 -10.71 -7.96 -7.93
CA GLU A 111 -10.49 -9.13 -8.80
C GLU A 111 -9.38 -10.06 -8.28
N ASN A 112 -8.43 -9.50 -7.51
CA ASN A 112 -7.28 -10.23 -6.97
C ASN A 112 -7.40 -10.57 -5.47
N GLY A 113 -8.61 -10.46 -4.89
CA GLY A 113 -8.88 -10.81 -3.49
C GLY A 113 -8.24 -9.88 -2.47
N ILE A 114 -7.96 -8.63 -2.85
CA ILE A 114 -7.52 -7.58 -1.95
C ILE A 114 -8.76 -6.88 -1.41
N GLU A 115 -8.92 -6.88 -0.09
CA GLU A 115 -10.11 -6.34 0.60
C GLU A 115 -9.90 -4.90 1.07
N THR A 116 -8.63 -4.49 1.24
CA THR A 116 -8.27 -3.17 1.76
C THR A 116 -7.12 -2.56 0.95
N LEU A 117 -7.33 -1.33 0.49
CA LEU A 117 -6.28 -0.48 -0.07
C LEU A 117 -5.87 0.56 0.98
N GLU A 118 -4.58 0.67 1.26
CA GLU A 118 -4.01 1.64 2.19
C GLU A 118 -3.09 2.61 1.45
N ILE A 119 -2.99 3.83 1.96
CA ILE A 119 -2.02 4.82 1.50
C ILE A 119 -1.42 5.56 2.69
N GLU A 120 -0.13 5.82 2.65
CA GLU A 120 0.55 6.70 3.59
C GLU A 120 0.74 8.09 2.99
N VAL A 121 0.20 9.10 3.67
CA VAL A 121 0.29 10.50 3.25
C VAL A 121 0.81 11.34 4.43
N MET A 122 1.66 12.31 4.15
CA MET A 122 2.10 13.26 5.19
C MET A 122 0.91 14.11 5.66
N LYS A 123 0.79 14.30 6.96
CA LYS A 123 -0.29 15.13 7.55
C LYS A 123 -0.29 16.59 7.04
N SER A 124 0.86 17.08 6.56
CA SER A 124 1.00 18.39 5.93
C SER A 124 0.32 18.49 4.56
N ASP A 125 0.11 17.36 3.87
CA ASP A 125 -0.37 17.33 2.49
C ASP A 125 -1.90 17.28 2.45
N THR A 126 -2.52 18.29 3.05
CA THR A 126 -3.98 18.36 3.26
C THR A 126 -4.78 18.23 1.96
N ALA A 127 -4.30 18.79 0.85
CA ALA A 127 -4.98 18.68 -0.44
C ALA A 127 -4.99 17.24 -0.98
N ILE A 128 -3.90 16.49 -0.75
CA ILE A 128 -3.82 15.07 -1.13
C ILE A 128 -4.75 14.24 -0.24
N ILE A 129 -4.74 14.48 1.08
CA ILE A 129 -5.63 13.80 2.03
C ILE A 129 -7.10 14.03 1.65
N GLU A 130 -7.47 15.27 1.31
CA GLU A 130 -8.84 15.60 0.90
C GLU A 130 -9.23 14.89 -0.40
N ALA A 131 -8.32 14.79 -1.38
CA ALA A 131 -8.56 14.05 -2.61
C ALA A 131 -8.84 12.58 -2.34
N TYR A 132 -8.02 11.92 -1.50
CA TYR A 132 -8.25 10.51 -1.14
C TYR A 132 -9.54 10.29 -0.34
N ARG A 133 -9.90 11.21 0.56
CA ARG A 133 -11.20 11.16 1.24
C ARG A 133 -12.37 11.24 0.27
N ASN A 134 -12.28 12.08 -0.77
CA ASN A 134 -13.29 12.19 -1.81
C ASN A 134 -13.38 10.90 -2.66
N TRP A 135 -12.34 10.07 -2.69
CA TRP A 135 -12.33 8.76 -3.33
C TRP A 135 -12.69 7.61 -2.37
N GLY A 136 -13.17 7.92 -1.16
CA GLY A 136 -13.68 6.95 -0.20
C GLY A 136 -12.64 6.37 0.76
N PHE A 137 -11.43 6.93 0.81
CA PHE A 137 -10.45 6.53 1.82
C PHE A 137 -10.77 7.19 3.16
N GLU A 138 -10.61 6.44 4.24
CA GLU A 138 -10.83 6.88 5.61
C GLU A 138 -9.52 6.85 6.41
N GLU A 139 -9.40 7.77 7.39
CA GLU A 139 -8.24 7.77 8.27
C GLU A 139 -8.30 6.61 9.26
N ARG A 140 -7.18 5.92 9.44
CA ARG A 140 -7.05 4.90 10.48
C ARG A 140 -6.74 5.57 11.84
N PRO A 141 -7.32 5.08 12.93
CA PRO A 141 -7.06 5.60 14.28
C PRO A 141 -5.74 5.06 14.85
N THR A 142 -4.66 5.15 14.06
CA THR A 142 -3.32 4.66 14.44
C THR A 142 -2.32 5.80 14.40
N ILE A 143 -1.30 5.71 15.28
CA ILE A 143 -0.16 6.62 15.27
C ILE A 143 1.12 5.81 15.06
N THR A 144 2.05 6.35 14.30
CA THR A 144 3.39 5.78 14.13
C THR A 144 4.36 6.48 15.06
N LEU A 145 5.02 5.72 15.92
CA LEU A 145 6.08 6.22 16.81
C LEU A 145 7.45 5.85 16.24
N GLN A 146 8.36 6.81 16.19
CA GLN A 146 9.71 6.63 15.68
C GLN A 146 10.76 7.01 16.74
N LYS A 147 11.75 6.13 16.94
CA LYS A 147 12.95 6.40 17.74
C LYS A 147 14.18 6.36 16.83
N LYS A 148 14.89 7.49 16.73
CA LYS A 148 16.21 7.50 16.07
C LYS A 148 17.24 6.84 16.98
N ILE A 149 17.95 5.84 16.47
CA ILE A 149 19.05 5.17 17.16
C ILE A 149 20.34 5.84 16.69
N THR A 150 21.01 6.57 17.59
CA THR A 150 22.33 7.14 17.35
C THR A 150 23.38 6.29 18.06
N ALA A 151 24.59 6.19 17.50
CA ALA A 151 25.68 5.37 18.06
C ALA A 151 26.05 5.75 19.51
N GLU A 152 25.77 6.97 19.93
CA GLU A 152 25.97 7.46 21.31
C GLU A 152 24.83 7.13 22.27
N GLY A 153 23.67 6.71 21.76
CA GLY A 153 22.44 6.49 22.56
C GLY A 153 22.30 5.10 23.19
N SER A 154 23.22 4.16 22.89
CA SER A 154 23.11 2.76 23.36
C SER A 154 23.35 2.55 24.86
N LYS A 155 23.65 3.58 25.64
CA LYS A 155 23.97 3.47 27.07
C LYS A 155 22.91 4.03 28.03
N LYS A 156 21.77 4.53 27.58
CA LYS A 156 20.67 4.83 28.50
C LYS A 156 19.79 3.57 28.63
N VAL A 157 20.20 2.71 29.55
CA VAL A 157 19.36 1.74 30.19
C VAL A 157 18.15 2.49 30.75
N PHE A 158 16.95 1.97 30.50
CA PHE A 158 15.72 2.47 31.10
C PHE A 158 15.88 2.37 32.62
N ASP A 159 16.19 3.48 33.26
CA ASP A 159 16.04 3.62 34.71
C ASP A 159 14.52 3.83 34.92
N VAL A 160 13.81 2.73 35.03
CA VAL A 160 12.42 2.73 35.47
C VAL A 160 12.51 2.89 36.99
N SER A 161 12.59 4.13 37.46
CA SER A 161 12.25 4.43 38.83
C SER A 161 10.79 4.06 39.02
N GLU A 162 10.51 3.13 39.94
CA GLU A 162 9.19 2.53 40.23
C GLU A 162 8.10 3.53 40.64
N ASP A 163 8.39 4.84 40.65
CA ASP A 163 7.56 5.85 41.30
C ASP A 163 6.71 6.75 40.37
N GLN A 164 6.55 6.42 39.06
CA GLN A 164 5.69 7.24 38.18
C GLN A 164 4.84 6.44 37.17
N VAL A 165 4.12 5.44 37.63
CA VAL A 165 2.90 5.00 36.97
C VAL A 165 1.72 5.48 37.82
N VAL A 166 1.36 6.74 37.69
CA VAL A 166 0.05 7.21 38.11
C VAL A 166 -0.94 6.70 37.07
N ILE A 167 -1.54 5.56 37.35
CA ILE A 167 -2.75 5.12 36.69
C ILE A 167 -3.86 5.93 37.37
N ASP A 168 -4.42 6.90 36.66
CA ASP A 168 -5.64 7.57 37.06
C ASP A 168 -6.78 6.53 37.08
N GLU A 169 -7.08 5.98 38.25
CA GLU A 169 -8.21 5.09 38.46
C GLU A 169 -9.47 5.94 38.51
N GLY A 170 -10.04 6.20 37.33
CA GLY A 170 -11.40 6.65 37.19
C GLY A 170 -12.37 5.56 37.71
N ASP A 171 -13.11 5.90 38.74
CA ASP A 171 -14.13 5.08 39.40
C ASP A 171 -15.07 4.39 38.40
N GLY A 172 -14.97 3.09 38.30
CA GLY A 172 -15.88 2.23 37.55
C GLY A 172 -15.91 0.84 38.18
N GLU A 173 -16.81 0.65 39.17
CA GLU A 173 -17.11 -0.67 39.74
C GLU A 173 -17.49 -1.68 38.64
N SER A 174 -16.70 -2.72 38.44
CA SER A 174 -17.21 -4.01 37.96
C SER A 174 -16.33 -5.15 38.42
N ASN A 175 -16.88 -5.86 39.34
CA ASN A 175 -16.63 -7.18 39.88
C ASN A 175 -16.18 -8.18 38.82
N LEU A 176 -14.95 -8.67 38.85
CA LEU A 176 -14.52 -9.90 38.19
C LEU A 176 -13.47 -10.63 39.00
N GLY A 177 -13.80 -11.86 39.25
CA GLY A 177 -13.22 -12.83 40.16
C GLY A 177 -11.74 -13.13 39.95
N ASN A 178 -11.15 -13.37 41.06
CA ASN A 178 -9.87 -13.96 41.34
C ASN A 178 -9.67 -15.31 40.61
N ASN A 179 -8.66 -15.40 39.72
CA ASN A 179 -8.05 -16.67 39.38
C ASN A 179 -6.53 -16.49 39.22
N GLY A 180 -5.81 -17.18 40.09
CA GLY A 180 -4.38 -17.13 40.27
C GLY A 180 -3.58 -17.56 39.03
N LEU A 181 -2.50 -16.86 38.83
CA LEU A 181 -1.41 -17.25 37.95
C LEU A 181 -0.37 -18.02 38.77
N GLU A 182 -0.52 -19.35 38.81
CA GLU A 182 0.58 -20.25 39.17
C GLU A 182 1.39 -20.62 37.94
N GLY A 183 2.69 -20.54 38.11
CA GLY A 183 3.84 -20.85 37.30
C GLY A 183 3.69 -21.77 36.08
N ILE A 184 4.22 -21.29 34.97
CA ILE A 184 4.56 -22.15 33.83
C ILE A 184 6.08 -22.37 33.86
N ASN A 185 6.45 -23.55 34.39
CA ASN A 185 7.78 -24.12 34.22
C ASN A 185 7.90 -24.67 32.80
N ALA A 186 8.99 -24.32 32.14
CA ALA A 186 9.44 -24.93 30.88
C ALA A 186 9.84 -26.39 31.10
N THR A 187 9.38 -27.24 30.21
CA THR A 187 10.02 -28.39 29.57
C THR A 187 8.98 -29.46 29.26
N GLU A 188 8.67 -29.62 28.01
CA GLU A 188 8.35 -30.91 27.42
C GLU A 188 8.52 -30.83 25.91
N THR A 189 9.55 -31.54 25.44
CA THR A 189 9.79 -31.92 24.06
C THR A 189 8.73 -32.93 23.62
N GLU A 190 7.79 -32.54 22.76
CA GLU A 190 6.94 -33.52 22.06
C GLU A 190 7.58 -33.92 20.73
N THR A 191 7.88 -35.21 20.68
CA THR A 191 8.27 -35.99 19.51
C THR A 191 7.13 -36.03 18.48
N ILE A 192 7.47 -35.72 17.23
CA ILE A 192 6.61 -35.88 16.04
C ILE A 192 6.48 -37.38 15.75
N PRO A 193 5.28 -37.95 15.57
CA PRO A 193 5.13 -39.31 15.05
C PRO A 193 5.37 -39.32 13.53
N GLU A 194 6.34 -40.11 13.09
CA GLU A 194 6.43 -40.62 11.73
C GLU A 194 5.24 -41.59 11.51
N ASP A 195 4.27 -41.16 10.68
CA ASP A 195 3.45 -42.07 9.86
C ASP A 195 2.41 -41.24 9.06
N LEU A 196 2.75 -40.92 7.82
CA LEU A 196 1.78 -40.67 6.74
C LEU A 196 2.50 -40.69 5.39
N ASN A 197 3.10 -41.86 5.12
CA ASN A 197 3.55 -42.18 3.77
C ASN A 197 2.78 -43.42 3.29
N ALA A 198 1.56 -43.23 2.83
CA ALA A 198 0.83 -44.22 2.03
C ALA A 198 -0.47 -43.59 1.48
N GLN A 199 -0.41 -43.11 0.25
CA GLN A 199 -1.45 -43.23 -0.76
C GLN A 199 -1.14 -42.28 -1.95
N GLN A 200 -0.11 -42.65 -2.69
CA GLN A 200 -0.07 -42.43 -4.12
C GLN A 200 -0.24 -43.80 -4.74
N GLU A 201 -1.38 -44.02 -5.34
CA GLU A 201 -1.64 -44.84 -6.52
C GLU A 201 -3.16 -44.96 -6.71
N LEU A 202 -3.55 -44.68 -7.96
CA LEU A 202 -4.84 -44.99 -8.60
C LEU A 202 -5.75 -43.78 -8.87
N LEU A 203 -5.59 -43.30 -10.05
CA LEU A 203 -6.43 -43.04 -11.24
C LEU A 203 -6.06 -41.74 -11.93
#